data_732ffd3d9a617ad3080d718b54c48078
#
_entry.id   732ffd3d9a617ad3080d718b54c48078
#
_cell.length_a   1.000
_cell.length_b   1.000
_cell.length_c   1.000
_cell.angle_alpha   90.00
_cell.angle_beta   90.00
_cell.angle_gamma   90.00
#
_symmetry.space_group_name_H-M   'P 1'
#
loop_
_entity.id
_entity.type
_entity.pdbx_description
1 polymer ?
#
loop_
_entity_poly.entity_id
_entity_poly.type
_entity_poly.pdbx_seq_one_letter_code
_entity_poly.pdbx_strand_id
1 'polypeptide(L)'
;MKITSSSAIQKPAMPPTTRELAAALGVSHNTVARALRNDPEIALATKNRILKAAEEAGYRMNPLVSALMNRVRRRGKLESSGEVIGFLTSYTREDRWRTHPSLSEHYRGAHTRAEELGFQLEPFWLGTGGVDSARVGRVLRARGIRGAIIGPVLADYHPFRLDWDHLAVVAIGAGFRQVPVHRITHHQTTGMQTCYAHLRQFGYKRIGFVSHLSDDSRIHHLWRAGYLAAQQVHGGDRLEIFFTGSYEESEPVRSWLKREKPDAVIGTWVHPMLQELQVRIPERLGFASLDIMRAQLGQLAGIWQDNERIGAVAMDLLAGQIYRNETSLPKTPTLTHMEGTWMDGPTVRRQPGRRSP
;
A
#
# COMPACT_ATOMS: atom_id res chain seq x y z
N MET A 1 11.24 16.91 63.86
CA MET A 1 10.57 17.51 62.67
C MET A 1 9.93 16.39 61.87
N LYS A 2 8.62 16.19 62.05
CA LYS A 2 7.84 15.06 61.44
C LYS A 2 7.49 15.46 60.01
N ILE A 3 7.88 14.63 59.06
CA ILE A 3 7.39 14.77 57.67
C ILE A 3 6.36 13.69 57.47
N THR A 4 5.10 14.07 57.56
CA THR A 4 3.95 13.32 57.10
C THR A 4 3.52 13.89 55.75
N SER A 5 3.60 13.12 54.71
CA SER A 5 2.72 13.27 53.53
C SER A 5 2.59 11.95 52.79
N SER A 6 1.55 11.23 53.17
CA SER A 6 0.99 10.15 52.37
C SER A 6 0.15 10.78 51.26
N SER A 7 0.70 10.86 50.05
CA SER A 7 -0.11 11.17 48.86
C SER A 7 -0.74 9.88 48.36
N ALA A 8 -2.00 9.68 48.70
CA ALA A 8 -2.81 8.60 48.14
C ALA A 8 -2.90 8.79 46.62
N ILE A 9 -2.29 7.91 45.86
CA ILE A 9 -2.49 7.79 44.42
C ILE A 9 -3.95 7.39 44.20
N GLN A 10 -4.81 8.35 43.84
CA GLN A 10 -6.16 8.07 43.40
C GLN A 10 -6.10 7.16 42.15
N LYS A 11 -6.60 5.93 42.29
CA LYS A 11 -6.85 5.04 41.16
C LYS A 11 -7.70 5.79 40.13
N PRO A 12 -7.31 5.84 38.85
CA PRO A 12 -8.16 6.45 37.83
C PRO A 12 -9.49 5.69 37.79
N ALA A 13 -10.61 6.44 37.86
CA ALA A 13 -11.96 5.89 37.75
C ALA A 13 -12.06 5.10 36.45
N MET A 14 -12.56 3.87 36.51
CA MET A 14 -12.77 3.06 35.30
C MET A 14 -13.76 3.78 34.37
N PRO A 15 -13.51 3.83 33.07
CA PRO A 15 -14.43 4.44 32.11
C PRO A 15 -15.80 3.73 32.19
N PRO A 16 -16.91 4.47 32.06
CA PRO A 16 -18.24 3.92 32.21
C PRO A 16 -18.53 2.86 31.17
N THR A 17 -19.41 1.91 31.49
CA THR A 17 -19.89 0.90 30.54
C THR A 17 -20.99 1.48 29.64
N THR A 18 -21.30 0.82 28.53
CA THR A 18 -22.40 1.20 27.64
C THR A 18 -23.77 1.13 28.34
N ARG A 19 -23.90 0.33 29.41
CA ARG A 19 -25.14 0.28 30.25
C ARG A 19 -25.25 1.52 31.11
N GLU A 20 -24.17 1.97 31.71
CA GLU A 20 -24.15 3.19 32.52
C GLU A 20 -24.38 4.44 31.65
N LEU A 21 -23.83 4.49 30.45
CA LEU A 21 -24.14 5.54 29.46
C LEU A 21 -25.61 5.53 29.06
N ALA A 22 -26.19 4.36 28.86
CA ALA A 22 -27.60 4.20 28.51
C ALA A 22 -28.52 4.71 29.63
N ALA A 23 -28.21 4.37 30.88
CA ALA A 23 -28.92 4.85 32.04
C ALA A 23 -28.83 6.36 32.21
N ALA A 24 -27.63 6.94 32.07
CA ALA A 24 -27.40 8.38 32.16
C ALA A 24 -28.10 9.19 31.07
N LEU A 25 -28.30 8.62 29.89
CA LEU A 25 -28.92 9.29 28.72
C LEU A 25 -30.42 8.99 28.58
N GLY A 26 -31.00 8.10 29.42
CA GLY A 26 -32.38 7.71 29.31
C GLY A 26 -32.76 6.96 28.03
N VAL A 27 -31.80 6.22 27.44
CA VAL A 27 -32.00 5.45 26.20
C VAL A 27 -31.71 3.96 26.43
N SER A 28 -32.18 3.09 25.54
CA SER A 28 -31.85 1.68 25.64
C SER A 28 -30.35 1.41 25.42
N HIS A 29 -29.82 0.39 26.12
CA HIS A 29 -28.45 -0.10 25.89
C HIS A 29 -28.18 -0.41 24.38
N ASN A 30 -29.20 -0.94 23.70
CA ASN A 30 -29.10 -1.24 22.27
C ASN A 30 -28.97 0.06 21.44
N THR A 31 -29.70 1.13 21.80
CA THR A 31 -29.61 2.43 21.15
C THR A 31 -28.19 3.03 21.30
N VAL A 32 -27.62 2.98 22.52
CA VAL A 32 -26.23 3.42 22.76
C VAL A 32 -25.26 2.58 21.95
N ALA A 33 -25.38 1.26 22.00
CA ALA A 33 -24.50 0.35 21.27
C ALA A 33 -24.59 0.54 19.75
N ARG A 34 -25.76 0.85 19.19
CA ARG A 34 -25.96 1.16 17.76
C ARG A 34 -25.42 2.52 17.40
N ALA A 35 -25.65 3.55 18.23
CA ALA A 35 -25.13 4.90 18.00
C ALA A 35 -23.60 4.93 18.01
N LEU A 36 -22.95 4.25 18.99
CA LEU A 36 -21.48 4.12 19.08
C LEU A 36 -20.88 3.38 17.86
N ARG A 37 -21.66 2.54 17.18
CA ARG A 37 -21.27 1.85 15.95
C ARG A 37 -21.61 2.62 14.68
N ASN A 38 -22.02 3.87 14.81
CA ASN A 38 -22.39 4.74 13.69
C ASN A 38 -23.56 4.19 12.84
N ASP A 39 -24.50 3.45 13.45
CA ASP A 39 -25.62 2.84 12.77
C ASP A 39 -26.50 3.91 12.08
N PRO A 40 -26.78 3.78 10.76
CA PRO A 40 -27.53 4.77 10.00
C PRO A 40 -29.00 4.87 10.39
N GLU A 41 -29.57 3.87 11.03
CA GLU A 41 -30.97 3.90 11.50
C GLU A 41 -31.14 4.74 12.78
N ILE A 42 -30.06 5.13 13.44
CA ILE A 42 -30.15 6.03 14.59
C ILE A 42 -30.17 7.48 14.10
N ALA A 43 -31.18 8.23 14.50
CA ALA A 43 -31.31 9.65 14.14
C ALA A 43 -30.05 10.43 14.53
N LEU A 44 -29.56 11.30 13.64
CA LEU A 44 -28.31 12.03 13.78
C LEU A 44 -28.22 12.81 15.11
N ALA A 45 -29.31 13.45 15.54
CA ALA A 45 -29.38 14.19 16.81
C ALA A 45 -29.14 13.26 18.02
N THR A 46 -29.76 12.09 18.03
CA THR A 46 -29.59 11.08 19.10
C THR A 46 -28.18 10.53 19.11
N LYS A 47 -27.63 10.27 17.92
CA LYS A 47 -26.26 9.80 17.76
C LYS A 47 -25.23 10.82 18.27
N ASN A 48 -25.35 12.09 17.88
CA ASN A 48 -24.44 13.15 18.34
C ASN A 48 -24.53 13.32 19.87
N ARG A 49 -25.72 13.25 20.45
CA ARG A 49 -25.91 13.30 21.90
C ARG A 49 -25.19 12.15 22.62
N ILE A 50 -25.29 10.94 22.09
CA ILE A 50 -24.64 9.74 22.67
C ILE A 50 -23.12 9.81 22.50
N LEU A 51 -22.62 10.21 21.34
CA LEU A 51 -21.17 10.34 21.10
C LEU A 51 -20.54 11.39 22.00
N LYS A 52 -21.19 12.55 22.16
CA LYS A 52 -20.72 13.62 23.05
C LYS A 52 -20.68 13.17 24.51
N ALA A 53 -21.73 12.52 25.00
CA ALA A 53 -21.78 12.00 26.36
C ALA A 53 -20.74 10.89 26.60
N ALA A 54 -20.49 10.04 25.61
CA ALA A 54 -19.45 9.01 25.68
C ALA A 54 -18.05 9.62 25.79
N GLU A 55 -17.77 10.68 25.01
CA GLU A 55 -16.50 11.42 25.05
C GLU A 55 -16.30 12.12 26.39
N GLU A 56 -17.32 12.85 26.87
CA GLU A 56 -17.30 13.55 28.17
C GLU A 56 -17.12 12.58 29.35
N ALA A 57 -17.69 11.39 29.26
CA ALA A 57 -17.56 10.35 30.27
C ALA A 57 -16.26 9.52 30.14
N GLY A 58 -15.40 9.82 29.18
CA GLY A 58 -14.15 9.08 28.94
C GLY A 58 -14.35 7.65 28.45
N TYR A 59 -15.52 7.33 27.88
CA TYR A 59 -15.81 6.00 27.33
C TYR A 59 -14.92 5.75 26.12
N ARG A 60 -14.12 4.70 26.16
CA ARG A 60 -13.36 4.20 25.04
C ARG A 60 -13.85 2.81 24.66
N MET A 61 -14.30 2.66 23.43
CA MET A 61 -14.66 1.33 22.90
C MET A 61 -13.41 0.45 22.93
N ASN A 62 -13.49 -0.69 23.64
CA ASN A 62 -12.36 -1.63 23.67
C ASN A 62 -12.29 -2.37 22.32
N PRO A 63 -11.22 -2.18 21.53
CA PRO A 63 -11.08 -2.83 20.23
C PRO A 63 -11.12 -4.36 20.30
N LEU A 64 -10.62 -4.94 21.40
CA LEU A 64 -10.65 -6.39 21.64
C LEU A 64 -12.07 -6.91 21.86
N VAL A 65 -12.92 -6.13 22.56
CA VAL A 65 -14.35 -6.47 22.75
C VAL A 65 -15.09 -6.38 21.41
N SER A 66 -14.81 -5.38 20.60
CA SER A 66 -15.40 -5.24 19.26
C SER A 66 -15.01 -6.40 18.33
N ALA A 67 -13.73 -6.77 18.32
CA ALA A 67 -13.23 -7.92 17.56
C ALA A 67 -13.83 -9.25 18.08
N LEU A 68 -13.91 -9.44 19.40
CA LEU A 68 -14.50 -10.62 20.03
C LEU A 68 -16.00 -10.73 19.72
N MET A 69 -16.75 -9.64 19.83
CA MET A 69 -18.18 -9.61 19.52
C MET A 69 -18.45 -9.88 18.03
N ASN A 70 -17.62 -9.42 17.15
CA ASN A 70 -17.68 -9.77 15.74
C ASN A 70 -17.42 -11.28 15.53
N ARG A 71 -16.46 -11.86 16.24
CA ARG A 71 -16.15 -13.30 16.20
C ARG A 71 -17.29 -14.16 16.81
N VAL A 72 -17.91 -13.73 17.91
CA VAL A 72 -19.04 -14.42 18.56
C VAL A 72 -20.29 -14.40 17.68
N ARG A 73 -20.60 -13.27 17.02
CA ARG A 73 -21.71 -13.19 16.06
C ARG A 73 -21.51 -14.10 14.85
N ARG A 74 -20.27 -14.32 14.43
CA ARG A 74 -19.92 -15.24 13.33
C ARG A 74 -20.07 -16.71 13.73
N ARG A 75 -19.87 -17.10 15.01
CA ARG A 75 -20.11 -18.46 15.49
C ARG A 75 -21.60 -18.88 15.49
N GLY A 76 -22.51 -17.93 15.55
CA GLY A 76 -23.96 -18.19 15.47
C GLY A 76 -24.53 -18.28 14.05
N LYS A 77 -23.71 -17.97 13.02
CA LYS A 77 -24.05 -18.14 11.59
C LYS A 77 -22.89 -18.87 10.90
N LEU A 78 -22.79 -20.16 11.16
CA LEU A 78 -21.81 -21.06 10.54
C LEU A 78 -22.33 -21.58 9.20
N GLU A 79 -22.81 -20.69 8.36
CA GLU A 79 -22.95 -20.91 6.91
C GLU A 79 -22.95 -19.56 6.21
N SER A 80 -21.91 -19.36 5.39
CA SER A 80 -21.72 -18.33 4.38
C SER A 80 -21.37 -16.91 4.82
N SER A 81 -20.43 -16.41 4.11
CA SER A 81 -20.04 -15.04 3.77
C SER A 81 -19.55 -14.18 4.93
N GLY A 82 -18.23 -14.16 5.08
CA GLY A 82 -17.53 -13.04 5.70
C GLY A 82 -17.97 -11.73 5.05
N GLU A 83 -17.91 -10.62 5.79
CA GLU A 83 -18.18 -9.28 5.24
C GLU A 83 -17.32 -9.08 3.98
N VAL A 84 -17.95 -8.66 2.88
CA VAL A 84 -17.27 -8.48 1.60
C VAL A 84 -16.51 -7.16 1.59
N ILE A 85 -15.27 -7.22 1.14
CA ILE A 85 -14.38 -6.07 0.89
C ILE A 85 -14.17 -5.96 -0.62
N GLY A 86 -14.26 -4.75 -1.15
CA GLY A 86 -13.97 -4.49 -2.55
C GLY A 86 -12.47 -4.36 -2.84
N PHE A 87 -11.94 -5.06 -3.85
CA PHE A 87 -10.63 -4.76 -4.43
C PHE A 87 -10.84 -4.03 -5.75
N LEU A 88 -10.58 -2.72 -5.76
CA LEU A 88 -10.91 -1.84 -6.86
C LEU A 88 -9.75 -1.73 -7.84
N THR A 89 -10.00 -2.00 -9.11
CA THR A 89 -9.01 -1.91 -10.20
C THR A 89 -9.47 -0.95 -11.28
N SER A 90 -8.53 -0.25 -11.95
CA SER A 90 -8.84 0.75 -12.99
C SER A 90 -7.97 0.61 -14.24
N TYR A 91 -7.47 -0.60 -14.49
CA TYR A 91 -6.62 -0.87 -15.66
C TYR A 91 -7.42 -0.97 -16.95
N THR A 92 -6.73 -1.00 -18.09
CA THR A 92 -7.30 -1.05 -19.43
C THR A 92 -8.20 -2.25 -19.71
N ARG A 93 -8.05 -3.33 -18.90
CA ARG A 93 -8.88 -4.54 -18.97
C ARG A 93 -9.25 -4.98 -17.57
N GLU A 94 -10.44 -5.58 -17.46
CA GLU A 94 -10.97 -6.10 -16.20
C GLU A 94 -10.07 -7.18 -15.57
N ASP A 95 -9.51 -8.04 -16.41
CA ASP A 95 -8.67 -9.18 -16.00
C ASP A 95 -7.18 -8.83 -15.83
N ARG A 96 -6.77 -7.59 -16.10
CA ARG A 96 -5.35 -7.17 -16.08
C ARG A 96 -4.63 -7.48 -14.77
N TRP A 97 -5.32 -7.36 -13.65
CA TRP A 97 -4.76 -7.67 -12.34
C TRP A 97 -4.36 -9.14 -12.19
N ARG A 98 -4.97 -10.06 -12.96
CA ARG A 98 -4.63 -11.50 -12.96
C ARG A 98 -3.37 -11.80 -13.76
N THR A 99 -3.14 -11.05 -14.83
CA THR A 99 -2.06 -11.30 -15.79
C THR A 99 -0.81 -10.48 -15.52
N HIS A 100 -0.92 -9.37 -14.76
CA HIS A 100 0.22 -8.55 -14.40
C HIS A 100 0.83 -9.01 -13.07
N PRO A 101 2.11 -9.42 -13.03
CA PRO A 101 2.70 -10.06 -11.85
C PRO A 101 2.51 -9.27 -10.54
N SER A 102 2.91 -7.99 -10.49
CA SER A 102 2.81 -7.20 -9.25
C SER A 102 1.36 -6.99 -8.79
N LEU A 103 0.41 -6.84 -9.73
CA LEU A 103 -1.00 -6.66 -9.37
C LEU A 103 -1.61 -7.93 -8.81
N SER A 104 -1.28 -9.09 -9.39
CA SER A 104 -1.73 -10.39 -8.90
C SER A 104 -1.13 -10.71 -7.54
N GLU A 105 0.12 -10.34 -7.28
CA GLU A 105 0.77 -10.48 -5.97
C GLU A 105 0.08 -9.60 -4.92
N HIS A 106 -0.20 -8.32 -5.20
CA HIS A 106 -0.97 -7.45 -4.29
C HIS A 106 -2.35 -8.04 -3.96
N TYR A 107 -3.08 -8.50 -4.99
CA TYR A 107 -4.40 -9.10 -4.78
C TYR A 107 -4.30 -10.37 -3.92
N ARG A 108 -3.36 -11.26 -4.24
CA ARG A 108 -3.17 -12.53 -3.52
C ARG A 108 -2.87 -12.28 -2.03
N GLY A 109 -1.95 -11.35 -1.73
CA GLY A 109 -1.62 -11.00 -0.35
C GLY A 109 -2.82 -10.40 0.41
N ALA A 110 -3.56 -9.49 -0.23
CA ALA A 110 -4.78 -8.93 0.35
C ALA A 110 -5.88 -9.98 0.55
N HIS A 111 -6.05 -10.90 -0.41
CA HIS A 111 -7.04 -11.97 -0.36
C HIS A 111 -6.76 -12.96 0.78
N THR A 112 -5.54 -13.51 0.82
CA THR A 112 -5.15 -14.41 1.91
C THR A 112 -5.33 -13.76 3.27
N ARG A 113 -4.93 -12.49 3.41
CA ARG A 113 -5.08 -11.78 4.67
C ARG A 113 -6.55 -11.48 5.02
N ALA A 114 -7.38 -11.20 4.02
CA ALA A 114 -8.82 -11.04 4.22
C ALA A 114 -9.45 -12.31 4.77
N GLU A 115 -9.13 -13.48 4.21
CA GLU A 115 -9.61 -14.78 4.70
C GLU A 115 -9.18 -15.06 6.14
N GLU A 116 -7.91 -14.81 6.49
CA GLU A 116 -7.40 -14.95 7.87
C GLU A 116 -8.16 -14.06 8.86
N LEU A 117 -8.54 -12.85 8.44
CA LEU A 117 -9.34 -11.91 9.25
C LEU A 117 -10.84 -12.20 9.20
N GLY A 118 -11.27 -13.15 8.35
CA GLY A 118 -12.66 -13.58 8.18
C GLY A 118 -13.48 -12.65 7.29
N PHE A 119 -12.83 -11.92 6.37
CA PHE A 119 -13.46 -11.17 5.28
C PHE A 119 -13.42 -11.97 3.98
N GLN A 120 -14.23 -11.55 3.00
CA GLN A 120 -14.14 -11.99 1.62
C GLN A 120 -13.67 -10.83 0.77
N LEU A 121 -12.66 -11.03 -0.09
CA LEU A 121 -12.17 -9.99 -0.99
C LEU A 121 -12.67 -10.25 -2.41
N GLU A 122 -13.46 -9.32 -2.95
CA GLU A 122 -13.98 -9.40 -4.31
C GLU A 122 -13.39 -8.30 -5.19
N PRO A 123 -12.95 -8.63 -6.42
CA PRO A 123 -12.46 -7.62 -7.36
C PRO A 123 -13.62 -6.86 -8.02
N PHE A 124 -13.47 -5.55 -8.16
CA PHE A 124 -14.38 -4.67 -8.88
C PHE A 124 -13.58 -3.83 -9.88
N TRP A 125 -13.92 -3.94 -11.14
CA TRP A 125 -13.32 -3.12 -12.17
C TRP A 125 -14.06 -1.79 -12.33
N LEU A 126 -13.32 -0.69 -12.17
CA LEU A 126 -13.84 0.68 -12.27
C LEU A 126 -13.88 1.21 -13.72
N GLY A 127 -13.67 0.34 -14.72
CA GLY A 127 -13.42 0.75 -16.09
C GLY A 127 -12.00 1.26 -16.31
N THR A 128 -11.62 1.47 -17.56
CA THR A 128 -10.30 2.02 -17.91
C THR A 128 -10.12 3.40 -17.28
N GLY A 129 -9.08 3.54 -16.46
CA GLY A 129 -8.81 4.77 -15.74
C GLY A 129 -9.91 5.21 -14.77
N GLY A 130 -10.89 4.34 -14.43
CA GLY A 130 -11.92 4.64 -13.43
C GLY A 130 -13.23 5.25 -13.97
N VAL A 131 -13.47 5.21 -15.28
CA VAL A 131 -14.68 5.81 -15.93
C VAL A 131 -15.99 5.26 -15.36
N ASP A 132 -16.02 3.99 -14.94
CA ASP A 132 -17.19 3.29 -14.40
C ASP A 132 -17.34 3.40 -12.88
N SER A 133 -16.50 4.19 -12.22
CA SER A 133 -16.44 4.26 -10.75
C SER A 133 -17.78 4.63 -10.11
N ALA A 134 -18.59 5.50 -10.73
CA ALA A 134 -19.92 5.86 -10.23
C ALA A 134 -20.90 4.67 -10.23
N ARG A 135 -20.82 3.80 -11.25
CA ARG A 135 -21.62 2.57 -11.33
C ARG A 135 -21.21 1.59 -10.25
N VAL A 136 -19.89 1.36 -10.13
CA VAL A 136 -19.35 0.47 -9.11
C VAL A 136 -19.65 0.98 -7.70
N GLY A 137 -19.54 2.29 -7.43
CA GLY A 137 -19.92 2.89 -6.16
C GLY A 137 -21.36 2.58 -5.75
N ARG A 138 -22.32 2.66 -6.70
CA ARG A 138 -23.73 2.25 -6.45
C ARG A 138 -23.84 0.76 -6.12
N VAL A 139 -23.08 -0.10 -6.79
CA VAL A 139 -23.07 -1.55 -6.52
C VAL A 139 -22.53 -1.83 -5.12
N LEU A 140 -21.40 -1.22 -4.74
CA LEU A 140 -20.81 -1.37 -3.40
C LEU A 140 -21.84 -0.99 -2.32
N ARG A 141 -22.49 0.17 -2.49
CA ARG A 141 -23.52 0.64 -1.56
C ARG A 141 -24.74 -0.28 -1.49
N ALA A 142 -25.29 -0.70 -2.63
CA ALA A 142 -26.44 -1.59 -2.70
C ALA A 142 -26.16 -2.97 -2.04
N ARG A 143 -24.92 -3.45 -2.10
CA ARG A 143 -24.46 -4.69 -1.49
C ARG A 143 -24.01 -4.51 -0.02
N GLY A 144 -24.07 -3.30 0.53
CA GLY A 144 -23.64 -3.01 1.90
C GLY A 144 -22.15 -3.18 2.13
N ILE A 145 -21.32 -3.07 1.09
CA ILE A 145 -19.85 -3.16 1.16
C ILE A 145 -19.32 -1.85 1.76
N ARG A 146 -18.71 -1.94 2.95
CA ARG A 146 -18.23 -0.77 3.70
C ARG A 146 -16.73 -0.58 3.67
N GLY A 147 -16.00 -1.49 3.05
CA GLY A 147 -14.53 -1.43 2.95
C GLY A 147 -14.05 -1.70 1.53
N ALA A 148 -13.03 -0.95 1.10
CA ALA A 148 -12.40 -1.17 -0.19
C ALA A 148 -10.89 -0.93 -0.16
N ILE A 149 -10.14 -1.76 -0.89
CA ILE A 149 -8.75 -1.55 -1.24
C ILE A 149 -8.70 -1.05 -2.69
N ILE A 150 -8.12 0.12 -2.92
CA ILE A 150 -7.83 0.60 -4.28
C ILE A 150 -6.47 0.05 -4.66
N GLY A 151 -6.42 -0.80 -5.69
CA GLY A 151 -5.18 -1.29 -6.28
C GLY A 151 -4.35 -0.16 -6.90
N PRO A 152 -3.11 -0.43 -7.31
CA PRO A 152 -2.29 0.56 -8.01
C PRO A 152 -3.04 1.14 -9.22
N VAL A 153 -3.01 2.46 -9.38
CA VAL A 153 -3.68 3.15 -10.49
C VAL A 153 -2.69 3.51 -11.60
N LEU A 154 -3.18 3.74 -12.80
CA LEU A 154 -2.42 4.31 -13.91
C LEU A 154 -2.02 5.76 -13.59
N ALA A 155 -1.05 6.32 -14.34
CA ALA A 155 -0.69 7.74 -14.18
C ALA A 155 -1.87 8.66 -14.50
N ASP A 156 -2.58 8.37 -15.59
CA ASP A 156 -3.75 9.12 -16.06
C ASP A 156 -5.03 8.34 -15.72
N TYR A 157 -5.73 8.78 -14.69
CA TYR A 157 -7.00 8.20 -14.28
C TYR A 157 -8.06 9.28 -14.04
N HIS A 158 -9.32 8.91 -14.32
CA HIS A 158 -10.46 9.80 -14.08
C HIS A 158 -10.79 9.91 -12.58
N PRO A 159 -11.40 11.02 -12.13
CA PRO A 159 -11.88 11.13 -10.78
C PRO A 159 -12.86 10.00 -10.42
N PHE A 160 -12.51 9.22 -9.39
CA PHE A 160 -13.38 8.15 -8.91
C PHE A 160 -14.58 8.73 -8.17
N ARG A 161 -15.77 8.37 -8.61
CA ARG A 161 -17.05 8.79 -8.02
C ARG A 161 -17.58 7.68 -7.13
N LEU A 162 -16.98 7.54 -5.95
CA LEU A 162 -17.38 6.60 -4.91
C LEU A 162 -18.10 7.35 -3.78
N ASP A 163 -18.91 6.62 -3.01
CA ASP A 163 -19.55 7.16 -1.80
C ASP A 163 -18.56 7.11 -0.63
N TRP A 164 -17.69 8.11 -0.59
CA TRP A 164 -16.59 8.18 0.36
C TRP A 164 -17.03 8.24 1.83
N ASP A 165 -18.23 8.77 2.12
CA ASP A 165 -18.72 8.95 3.49
C ASP A 165 -19.12 7.63 4.15
N HIS A 166 -19.37 6.59 3.37
CA HIS A 166 -19.78 5.28 3.85
C HIS A 166 -18.73 4.18 3.63
N LEU A 167 -17.56 4.55 3.13
CA LEU A 167 -16.55 3.60 2.71
C LEU A 167 -15.24 3.82 3.47
N ALA A 168 -14.78 2.80 4.21
CA ALA A 168 -13.40 2.73 4.68
C ALA A 168 -12.49 2.40 3.48
N VAL A 169 -11.40 3.14 3.29
CA VAL A 169 -10.57 2.96 2.08
C VAL A 169 -9.08 3.02 2.39
N VAL A 170 -8.35 2.09 1.80
CA VAL A 170 -6.89 2.10 1.72
C VAL A 170 -6.48 1.96 0.26
N ALA A 171 -5.50 2.74 -0.20
CA ALA A 171 -4.95 2.59 -1.55
C ALA A 171 -3.54 1.98 -1.51
N ILE A 172 -3.26 1.12 -2.49
CA ILE A 172 -1.92 0.57 -2.73
C ILE A 172 -1.19 1.44 -3.75
N GLY A 173 0.05 1.79 -3.44
CA GLY A 173 0.91 2.57 -4.31
C GLY A 173 0.84 4.08 -4.06
N ALA A 174 1.78 4.81 -4.66
CA ALA A 174 1.91 6.25 -4.50
C ALA A 174 0.97 7.05 -5.40
N GLY A 175 0.45 6.44 -6.47
CA GLY A 175 -0.22 7.13 -7.58
C GLY A 175 -1.61 7.69 -7.27
N PHE A 176 -2.38 7.08 -6.36
CA PHE A 176 -3.72 7.55 -6.05
C PHE A 176 -3.70 8.73 -5.08
N ARG A 177 -4.11 9.93 -5.55
CA ARG A 177 -4.08 11.19 -4.78
C ARG A 177 -5.31 12.08 -4.98
N GLN A 178 -6.37 11.60 -5.60
CA GLN A 178 -7.58 12.40 -5.84
C GLN A 178 -8.26 12.86 -4.56
N VAL A 179 -8.25 11.99 -3.55
CA VAL A 179 -8.84 12.22 -2.24
C VAL A 179 -7.88 11.76 -1.15
N PRO A 180 -7.99 12.32 0.07
CA PRO A 180 -7.11 11.95 1.18
C PRO A 180 -7.48 10.57 1.73
N VAL A 181 -6.86 9.49 1.20
CA VAL A 181 -7.00 8.13 1.72
C VAL A 181 -5.69 7.65 2.35
N HIS A 182 -5.78 6.77 3.32
CA HIS A 182 -4.59 6.06 3.81
C HIS A 182 -4.00 5.22 2.69
N ARG A 183 -2.68 5.19 2.59
CA ARG A 183 -1.96 4.49 1.53
C ARG A 183 -0.85 3.64 2.09
N ILE A 184 -0.57 2.54 1.39
CA ILE A 184 0.63 1.74 1.57
C ILE A 184 1.38 1.64 0.25
N THR A 185 2.68 1.80 0.29
CA THR A 185 3.55 1.73 -0.89
C THR A 185 4.95 1.26 -0.51
N HIS A 186 5.72 0.87 -1.51
CA HIS A 186 7.15 0.66 -1.32
C HIS A 186 7.88 1.97 -1.04
N HIS A 187 8.99 1.88 -0.33
CA HIS A 187 9.88 3.02 -0.15
C HIS A 187 10.83 3.14 -1.36
N GLN A 188 10.29 3.61 -2.49
CA GLN A 188 10.99 3.64 -3.78
C GLN A 188 12.34 4.36 -3.70
N THR A 189 12.41 5.47 -2.96
CA THR A 189 13.65 6.25 -2.79
C THR A 189 14.73 5.43 -2.12
N THR A 190 14.42 4.79 -0.98
CA THR A 190 15.37 3.93 -0.24
C THR A 190 15.73 2.69 -1.05
N GLY A 191 14.75 2.06 -1.73
CA GLY A 191 15.02 0.92 -2.61
C GLY A 191 16.03 1.26 -3.70
N MET A 192 15.89 2.42 -4.37
CA MET A 192 16.86 2.89 -5.35
C MET A 192 18.24 3.15 -4.72
N GLN A 193 18.31 3.82 -3.57
CA GLN A 193 19.57 4.09 -2.87
C GLN A 193 20.28 2.80 -2.47
N THR A 194 19.55 1.83 -1.93
CA THR A 194 20.07 0.49 -1.59
C THR A 194 20.62 -0.22 -2.83
N CYS A 195 19.84 -0.22 -3.93
CA CYS A 195 20.26 -0.81 -5.18
C CYS A 195 21.57 -0.19 -5.71
N TYR A 196 21.63 1.14 -5.75
CA TYR A 196 22.81 1.88 -6.18
C TYR A 196 24.02 1.59 -5.30
N ALA A 197 23.86 1.60 -3.97
CA ALA A 197 24.93 1.33 -3.01
C ALA A 197 25.52 -0.08 -3.19
N HIS A 198 24.69 -1.11 -3.39
CA HIS A 198 25.15 -2.48 -3.65
C HIS A 198 25.96 -2.56 -4.96
N LEU A 199 25.50 -1.92 -6.03
CA LEU A 199 26.27 -1.88 -7.27
C LEU A 199 27.62 -1.16 -7.09
N ARG A 200 27.67 -0.08 -6.31
CA ARG A 200 28.96 0.57 -5.94
C ARG A 200 29.88 -0.35 -5.15
N GLN A 201 29.34 -1.09 -4.19
CA GLN A 201 30.10 -2.09 -3.43
C GLN A 201 30.63 -3.23 -4.30
N PHE A 202 29.89 -3.61 -5.35
CA PHE A 202 30.34 -4.59 -6.37
C PHE A 202 31.41 -4.04 -7.31
N GLY A 203 31.71 -2.73 -7.24
CA GLY A 203 32.76 -2.07 -8.00
C GLY A 203 32.32 -1.37 -9.27
N TYR A 204 31.02 -1.36 -9.57
CA TYR A 204 30.48 -0.60 -10.72
C TYR A 204 30.67 0.91 -10.50
N LYS A 205 31.04 1.62 -11.56
CA LYS A 205 31.37 3.06 -11.55
C LYS A 205 30.38 3.90 -12.34
N ARG A 206 29.93 3.38 -13.47
CA ARG A 206 29.06 4.04 -14.43
C ARG A 206 27.66 3.41 -14.37
N ILE A 207 26.96 3.69 -13.29
CA ILE A 207 25.63 3.10 -13.03
C ILE A 207 24.58 3.99 -13.68
N GLY A 208 23.86 3.47 -14.67
CA GLY A 208 22.76 4.16 -15.35
C GLY A 208 21.40 3.81 -14.77
N PHE A 209 20.44 4.70 -14.96
CA PHE A 209 19.04 4.46 -14.59
C PHE A 209 18.14 4.59 -15.82
N VAL A 210 17.33 3.54 -16.05
CA VAL A 210 16.35 3.47 -17.16
C VAL A 210 14.96 3.24 -16.57
N SER A 211 14.00 4.09 -16.94
CA SER A 211 12.61 3.99 -16.49
C SER A 211 11.65 4.37 -17.61
N HIS A 212 10.36 4.07 -17.42
CA HIS A 212 9.29 4.54 -18.29
C HIS A 212 8.72 5.85 -17.74
N LEU A 213 8.37 6.80 -18.62
CA LEU A 213 7.83 8.11 -18.23
C LEU A 213 6.58 7.99 -17.35
N SER A 214 5.67 7.07 -17.68
CA SER A 214 4.45 6.89 -16.89
C SER A 214 4.72 6.28 -15.52
N ASP A 215 5.73 5.40 -15.38
CA ASP A 215 6.12 4.84 -14.09
C ASP A 215 6.72 5.92 -13.20
N ASP A 216 7.63 6.73 -13.74
CA ASP A 216 8.25 7.85 -13.02
C ASP A 216 7.20 8.86 -12.53
N SER A 217 6.23 9.21 -13.39
CA SER A 217 5.11 10.09 -13.02
C SER A 217 4.20 9.46 -11.96
N ARG A 218 3.84 8.17 -12.13
CA ARG A 218 2.95 7.44 -11.22
C ARG A 218 3.48 7.34 -9.80
N ILE A 219 4.80 7.23 -9.63
CA ILE A 219 5.46 7.20 -8.32
C ILE A 219 6.02 8.56 -7.89
N HIS A 220 5.62 9.65 -8.55
CA HIS A 220 6.05 11.01 -8.23
C HIS A 220 7.57 11.19 -8.22
N HIS A 221 8.27 10.60 -9.18
CA HIS A 221 9.72 10.71 -9.39
C HIS A 221 10.58 10.17 -8.24
N LEU A 222 10.02 9.30 -7.38
CA LEU A 222 10.71 8.83 -6.17
C LEU A 222 11.96 7.99 -6.48
N TRP A 223 11.94 7.16 -7.55
CA TRP A 223 13.15 6.46 -7.99
C TRP A 223 14.20 7.43 -8.49
N ARG A 224 13.80 8.42 -9.31
CA ARG A 224 14.71 9.47 -9.79
C ARG A 224 15.37 10.23 -8.65
N ALA A 225 14.58 10.65 -7.65
CA ALA A 225 15.07 11.31 -6.44
C ALA A 225 16.07 10.43 -5.68
N GLY A 226 15.75 9.14 -5.51
CA GLY A 226 16.65 8.16 -4.88
C GLY A 226 17.95 7.99 -5.64
N TYR A 227 17.91 7.93 -6.97
CA TYR A 227 19.09 7.79 -7.83
C TYR A 227 20.02 9.00 -7.71
N LEU A 228 19.48 10.22 -7.81
CA LEU A 228 20.25 11.44 -7.69
C LEU A 228 20.88 11.60 -6.31
N ALA A 229 20.13 11.28 -5.25
CA ALA A 229 20.65 11.27 -3.88
C ALA A 229 21.77 10.23 -3.70
N ALA A 230 21.61 9.02 -4.25
CA ALA A 230 22.62 7.97 -4.18
C ALA A 230 23.91 8.34 -4.90
N GLN A 231 23.81 8.99 -6.08
CA GLN A 231 24.98 9.52 -6.78
C GLN A 231 25.74 10.56 -5.94
N GLN A 232 25.02 11.41 -5.23
CA GLN A 232 25.64 12.42 -4.36
C GLN A 232 26.36 11.78 -3.17
N VAL A 233 25.79 10.73 -2.57
CA VAL A 233 26.33 10.07 -1.38
C VAL A 233 27.47 9.10 -1.72
N HIS A 234 27.28 8.27 -2.75
CA HIS A 234 28.19 7.16 -3.07
C HIS A 234 29.19 7.49 -4.19
N GLY A 235 29.04 8.66 -4.83
CA GLY A 235 29.84 9.05 -6.00
C GLY A 235 29.57 8.16 -7.20
N GLY A 236 30.42 8.27 -8.21
CA GLY A 236 30.31 7.60 -9.51
C GLY A 236 30.14 8.63 -10.62
N ASP A 237 30.21 8.15 -11.86
CA ASP A 237 30.00 9.00 -13.01
C ASP A 237 28.53 9.41 -13.11
N ARG A 238 28.28 10.67 -13.40
CA ARG A 238 26.93 11.16 -13.64
C ARG A 238 26.53 10.82 -15.06
N LEU A 239 25.56 9.93 -15.20
CA LEU A 239 24.97 9.56 -16.48
C LEU A 239 23.60 10.21 -16.62
N GLU A 240 23.21 10.48 -17.88
CA GLU A 240 21.85 10.91 -18.17
C GLU A 240 20.87 9.79 -17.83
N ILE A 241 19.82 10.12 -17.05
CA ILE A 241 18.72 9.21 -16.79
C ILE A 241 17.90 9.05 -18.06
N PHE A 242 17.69 7.81 -18.48
CA PHE A 242 16.91 7.54 -19.68
C PHE A 242 15.46 7.23 -19.34
N PHE A 243 14.54 7.99 -19.92
CA PHE A 243 13.12 7.74 -19.87
C PHE A 243 12.61 7.35 -21.25
N THR A 244 12.08 6.13 -21.36
CA THR A 244 11.41 5.69 -22.58
C THR A 244 9.91 6.02 -22.55
N GLY A 245 9.33 6.19 -23.73
CA GLY A 245 7.89 6.28 -23.94
C GLY A 245 7.24 4.94 -24.28
N SER A 246 8.03 3.88 -24.47
CA SER A 246 7.54 2.54 -24.84
C SER A 246 8.16 1.46 -23.94
N TYR A 247 7.37 0.44 -23.62
CA TYR A 247 7.83 -0.77 -22.93
C TYR A 247 8.34 -1.85 -23.90
N GLU A 248 8.20 -1.64 -25.22
CA GLU A 248 8.48 -2.65 -26.24
C GLU A 248 9.66 -2.25 -27.13
N GLU A 249 9.92 -0.93 -27.30
CA GLU A 249 10.96 -0.44 -28.20
C GLU A 249 12.34 -0.46 -27.54
N SER A 250 13.20 -1.37 -27.96
CA SER A 250 14.56 -1.54 -27.42
C SER A 250 15.61 -0.60 -28.06
N GLU A 251 15.39 -0.10 -29.29
CA GLU A 251 16.39 0.70 -30.02
C GLU A 251 16.76 2.04 -29.35
N PRO A 252 15.82 2.79 -28.74
CA PRO A 252 16.18 3.97 -27.95
C PRO A 252 17.09 3.63 -26.76
N VAL A 253 16.88 2.48 -26.10
CA VAL A 253 17.77 1.99 -25.04
C VAL A 253 19.16 1.67 -25.59
N ARG A 254 19.26 1.02 -26.76
CA ARG A 254 20.53 0.75 -27.45
C ARG A 254 21.31 2.04 -27.70
N SER A 255 20.63 3.07 -28.22
CA SER A 255 21.26 4.37 -28.53
C SER A 255 21.81 5.05 -27.28
N TRP A 256 21.02 5.01 -26.17
CA TRP A 256 21.45 5.51 -24.89
C TRP A 256 22.66 4.73 -24.33
N LEU A 257 22.62 3.36 -24.39
CA LEU A 257 23.75 2.53 -23.96
C LEU A 257 25.05 2.84 -24.71
N LYS A 258 24.97 3.11 -26.02
CA LYS A 258 26.13 3.51 -26.85
C LYS A 258 26.69 4.88 -26.46
N ARG A 259 25.83 5.83 -26.12
CA ARG A 259 26.18 7.18 -25.72
C ARG A 259 26.77 7.23 -24.32
N GLU A 260 26.04 6.71 -23.35
CA GLU A 260 26.39 6.82 -21.94
C GLU A 260 27.40 5.77 -21.47
N LYS A 261 27.49 4.63 -22.15
CA LYS A 261 28.43 3.52 -21.85
C LYS A 261 28.40 3.12 -20.36
N PRO A 262 27.21 2.80 -19.76
CA PRO A 262 27.16 2.34 -18.40
C PRO A 262 27.88 0.99 -18.23
N ASP A 263 28.40 0.72 -17.03
CA ASP A 263 28.87 -0.60 -16.62
C ASP A 263 27.82 -1.38 -15.84
N ALA A 264 26.78 -0.69 -15.31
CA ALA A 264 25.57 -1.28 -14.79
C ALA A 264 24.34 -0.43 -15.11
N VAL A 265 23.17 -1.07 -15.17
CA VAL A 265 21.86 -0.42 -15.35
C VAL A 265 20.92 -0.85 -14.22
N ILE A 266 20.24 0.14 -13.66
CA ILE A 266 19.12 -0.05 -12.73
C ILE A 266 17.81 0.21 -13.49
N GLY A 267 16.81 -0.65 -13.32
CA GLY A 267 15.48 -0.45 -13.92
C GLY A 267 14.48 -1.50 -13.46
N THR A 268 13.25 -1.45 -13.95
CA THR A 268 12.22 -2.45 -13.59
C THR A 268 12.03 -3.48 -14.70
N TRP A 269 11.57 -3.07 -15.84
CA TRP A 269 11.16 -3.88 -16.98
C TRP A 269 12.20 -3.90 -18.12
N VAL A 270 13.33 -3.23 -17.96
CA VAL A 270 14.34 -3.07 -19.03
C VAL A 270 15.16 -4.35 -19.32
N HIS A 271 15.18 -5.32 -18.41
CA HIS A 271 15.93 -6.56 -18.59
C HIS A 271 15.56 -7.34 -19.87
N PRO A 272 14.28 -7.57 -20.23
CA PRO A 272 13.92 -8.18 -21.51
C PRO A 272 14.44 -7.40 -22.72
N MET A 273 14.41 -6.08 -22.69
CA MET A 273 14.98 -5.24 -23.75
C MET A 273 16.50 -5.44 -23.90
N LEU A 274 17.22 -5.54 -22.78
CA LEU A 274 18.67 -5.81 -22.80
C LEU A 274 18.97 -7.19 -23.39
N GLN A 275 18.10 -8.19 -23.13
CA GLN A 275 18.21 -9.52 -23.74
C GLN A 275 17.94 -9.48 -25.25
N GLU A 276 16.91 -8.78 -25.70
CA GLU A 276 16.60 -8.57 -27.13
C GLU A 276 17.78 -7.89 -27.84
N LEU A 277 18.40 -6.91 -27.20
CA LEU A 277 19.59 -6.22 -27.68
C LEU A 277 20.85 -7.09 -27.63
N GLN A 278 20.76 -8.34 -27.16
CA GLN A 278 21.86 -9.28 -27.01
C GLN A 278 23.02 -8.74 -26.15
N VAL A 279 22.70 -7.93 -25.15
CA VAL A 279 23.68 -7.42 -24.18
C VAL A 279 24.10 -8.56 -23.26
N ARG A 280 25.39 -8.87 -23.20
CA ARG A 280 25.92 -9.90 -22.30
C ARG A 280 25.87 -9.41 -20.85
N ILE A 281 24.97 -10.02 -20.06
CA ILE A 281 24.76 -9.75 -18.64
C ILE A 281 25.20 -11.00 -17.88
N PRO A 282 26.07 -10.89 -16.87
CA PRO A 282 26.67 -9.67 -16.29
C PRO A 282 28.03 -9.31 -16.90
N GLU A 283 28.54 -10.01 -17.95
CA GLU A 283 29.92 -9.93 -18.42
C GLU A 283 30.29 -8.53 -18.92
N ARG A 284 29.40 -7.90 -19.67
CA ARG A 284 29.59 -6.56 -20.23
C ARG A 284 28.82 -5.49 -19.47
N LEU A 285 27.65 -5.80 -18.98
CA LEU A 285 26.75 -4.87 -18.31
C LEU A 285 26.10 -5.55 -17.10
N GLY A 286 26.26 -4.99 -15.92
CA GLY A 286 25.46 -5.40 -14.77
C GLY A 286 24.00 -4.93 -14.91
N PHE A 287 23.06 -5.72 -14.42
CA PHE A 287 21.67 -5.30 -14.34
C PHE A 287 21.12 -5.53 -12.93
N ALA A 288 20.44 -4.52 -12.38
CA ALA A 288 19.71 -4.65 -11.12
C ALA A 288 18.27 -4.14 -11.25
N SER A 289 17.32 -4.96 -10.83
CA SER A 289 15.89 -4.62 -10.84
C SER A 289 15.49 -3.82 -9.61
N LEU A 290 14.61 -2.82 -9.77
CA LEU A 290 13.99 -2.10 -8.65
C LEU A 290 12.73 -2.79 -8.12
N ASP A 291 12.23 -3.80 -8.84
CA ASP A 291 11.04 -4.54 -8.47
C ASP A 291 11.16 -5.98 -8.96
N ILE A 292 11.81 -6.82 -8.15
CA ILE A 292 11.92 -8.26 -8.43
C ILE A 292 10.59 -8.91 -8.09
N MET A 293 9.97 -9.58 -9.06
CA MET A 293 8.79 -10.43 -8.83
C MET A 293 9.19 -11.76 -8.18
N ARG A 294 8.28 -12.39 -7.45
CA ARG A 294 8.52 -13.68 -6.81
C ARG A 294 9.10 -14.73 -7.78
N ALA A 295 8.60 -14.79 -9.01
CA ALA A 295 9.09 -15.70 -10.04
C ALA A 295 10.52 -15.40 -10.52
N GLN A 296 11.05 -14.20 -10.23
CA GLN A 296 12.39 -13.75 -10.64
C GLN A 296 13.43 -13.86 -9.52
N LEU A 297 13.03 -14.29 -8.32
CA LEU A 297 13.96 -14.53 -7.21
C LEU A 297 15.02 -15.55 -7.61
N GLY A 298 16.29 -15.23 -7.34
CA GLY A 298 17.43 -16.04 -7.78
C GLY A 298 17.80 -15.94 -9.27
N GLN A 299 16.99 -15.24 -10.08
CA GLN A 299 17.27 -15.00 -11.51
C GLN A 299 17.78 -13.57 -11.76
N LEU A 300 17.33 -12.61 -10.99
CA LEU A 300 17.74 -11.21 -11.08
C LEU A 300 18.34 -10.74 -9.76
N ALA A 301 19.35 -9.87 -9.83
CA ALA A 301 19.78 -9.07 -8.70
C ALA A 301 18.95 -7.79 -8.61
N GLY A 302 18.77 -7.26 -7.39
CA GLY A 302 18.05 -6.00 -7.19
C GLY A 302 17.17 -5.99 -5.95
N ILE A 303 16.09 -5.24 -5.98
CA ILE A 303 15.21 -5.02 -4.85
C ILE A 303 13.96 -5.89 -4.98
N TRP A 304 13.76 -6.80 -4.03
CA TRP A 304 12.51 -7.50 -3.82
C TRP A 304 11.61 -6.66 -2.93
N GLN A 305 10.48 -6.26 -3.48
CA GLN A 305 9.53 -5.36 -2.83
C GLN A 305 8.47 -6.10 -2.00
N ASP A 306 8.35 -7.43 -2.14
CA ASP A 306 7.33 -8.26 -1.49
C ASP A 306 5.90 -7.70 -1.68
N ASN A 307 5.45 -7.70 -2.92
CA ASN A 307 4.12 -7.20 -3.30
C ASN A 307 2.97 -7.92 -2.58
N GLU A 308 3.13 -9.22 -2.25
CA GLU A 308 2.13 -9.94 -1.45
C GLU A 308 2.01 -9.33 -0.04
N ARG A 309 3.14 -9.03 0.59
CA ARG A 309 3.13 -8.41 1.91
C ARG A 309 2.49 -7.02 1.90
N ILE A 310 2.69 -6.24 0.83
CA ILE A 310 1.99 -4.96 0.65
C ILE A 310 0.48 -5.16 0.62
N GLY A 311 -0.01 -6.14 -0.14
CA GLY A 311 -1.43 -6.48 -0.19
C GLY A 311 -1.98 -6.87 1.18
N ALA A 312 -1.26 -7.71 1.92
CA ALA A 312 -1.63 -8.13 3.27
C ALA A 312 -1.72 -6.94 4.24
N VAL A 313 -0.72 -6.04 4.23
CA VAL A 313 -0.72 -4.85 5.10
C VAL A 313 -1.81 -3.86 4.69
N ALA A 314 -2.13 -3.73 3.40
CA ALA A 314 -3.28 -2.93 2.96
C ALA A 314 -4.58 -3.44 3.59
N MET A 315 -4.76 -4.77 3.66
CA MET A 315 -5.92 -5.38 4.30
C MET A 315 -5.92 -5.17 5.83
N ASP A 316 -4.76 -5.26 6.50
CA ASP A 316 -4.63 -4.98 7.94
C ASP A 316 -5.03 -3.53 8.26
N LEU A 317 -4.55 -2.57 7.47
CA LEU A 317 -4.90 -1.15 7.61
C LEU A 317 -6.41 -0.92 7.43
N LEU A 318 -7.00 -1.54 6.41
CA LEU A 318 -8.43 -1.44 6.13
C LEU A 318 -9.27 -2.10 7.24
N ALA A 319 -8.89 -3.30 7.67
CA ALA A 319 -9.56 -3.99 8.76
C ALA A 319 -9.53 -3.16 10.06
N GLY A 320 -8.41 -2.49 10.33
CA GLY A 320 -8.28 -1.55 11.44
C GLY A 320 -9.29 -0.40 11.37
N GLN A 321 -9.50 0.20 10.20
CA GLN A 321 -10.53 1.23 9.99
C GLN A 321 -11.94 0.67 10.23
N ILE A 322 -12.25 -0.49 9.65
CA ILE A 322 -13.56 -1.13 9.80
C ILE A 322 -13.86 -1.47 11.27
N TYR A 323 -12.86 -1.98 12.00
CA TYR A 323 -13.02 -2.31 13.42
C TYR A 323 -13.22 -1.08 14.30
N ARG A 324 -12.63 0.05 13.96
CA ARG A 324 -12.83 1.35 14.63
C ARG A 324 -14.05 2.11 14.13
N ASN A 325 -14.75 1.55 13.11
CA ASN A 325 -15.88 2.19 12.42
C ASN A 325 -15.52 3.56 11.80
N GLU A 326 -14.29 3.66 11.32
CA GLU A 326 -13.77 4.81 10.59
C GLU A 326 -14.15 4.68 9.12
N THR A 327 -15.37 5.04 8.78
CA THR A 327 -15.81 5.26 7.40
C THR A 327 -15.66 6.74 7.10
N SER A 328 -15.55 7.11 5.85
CA SER A 328 -15.25 8.43 5.35
C SER A 328 -13.75 8.72 5.17
N LEU A 329 -13.48 9.78 4.43
CA LEU A 329 -12.11 10.21 4.17
C LEU A 329 -11.44 10.79 5.42
N PRO A 330 -10.22 10.40 5.74
CA PRO A 330 -9.51 10.93 6.91
C PRO A 330 -9.13 12.40 6.69
N LYS A 331 -9.21 13.21 7.75
CA LYS A 331 -8.71 14.60 7.72
C LYS A 331 -7.21 14.66 7.38
N THR A 332 -6.44 13.71 7.93
CA THR A 332 -5.00 13.59 7.69
C THR A 332 -4.70 12.15 7.28
N PRO A 333 -4.47 11.89 5.99
CA PRO A 333 -4.13 10.55 5.53
C PRO A 333 -2.71 10.18 5.96
N THR A 334 -2.49 8.90 6.26
CA THR A 334 -1.15 8.35 6.49
C THR A 334 -0.61 7.67 5.23
N LEU A 335 0.71 7.68 5.11
CA LEU A 335 1.42 6.90 4.10
C LEU A 335 2.34 5.92 4.82
N THR A 336 2.03 4.63 4.68
CA THR A 336 2.87 3.54 5.19
C THR A 336 3.87 3.14 4.12
N HIS A 337 5.14 3.15 4.46
CA HIS A 337 6.21 2.67 3.59
C HIS A 337 6.66 1.28 4.00
N MET A 338 6.87 0.41 3.01
CA MET A 338 7.55 -0.87 3.20
C MET A 338 8.94 -0.83 2.56
N GLU A 339 9.94 -1.26 3.33
CA GLU A 339 11.29 -1.37 2.83
C GLU A 339 11.44 -2.58 1.91
N GLY A 340 12.13 -2.39 0.78
CA GLY A 340 12.54 -3.48 -0.08
C GLY A 340 13.84 -4.12 0.41
N THR A 341 14.06 -5.37 0.04
CA THR A 341 15.25 -6.12 0.41
C THR A 341 16.13 -6.34 -0.84
N TRP A 342 17.43 -6.09 -0.72
CA TRP A 342 18.37 -6.47 -1.77
C TRP A 342 18.45 -7.98 -1.89
N MET A 343 18.34 -8.47 -3.12
CA MET A 343 18.48 -9.88 -3.48
C MET A 343 19.66 -10.03 -4.43
N ASP A 344 20.57 -10.93 -4.08
CA ASP A 344 21.65 -11.31 -4.99
C ASP A 344 21.11 -12.14 -6.17
N GLY A 345 21.74 -11.99 -7.32
CA GLY A 345 21.36 -12.73 -8.53
C GLY A 345 22.45 -12.69 -9.58
N PRO A 346 22.35 -13.55 -10.60
CA PRO A 346 23.39 -13.72 -11.66
C PRO A 346 23.54 -12.51 -12.58
N THR A 347 22.66 -11.51 -12.50
CA THR A 347 22.69 -10.34 -13.39
C THR A 347 23.71 -9.27 -12.98
N VAL A 348 24.36 -9.45 -11.84
CA VAL A 348 25.48 -8.63 -11.38
C VAL A 348 26.66 -9.51 -10.96
N ARG A 349 27.86 -8.96 -10.99
CA ARG A 349 29.07 -9.63 -10.50
C ARG A 349 30.02 -8.63 -9.88
N ARG A 350 30.89 -9.08 -8.97
CA ARG A 350 31.98 -8.25 -8.46
C ARG A 350 32.94 -7.90 -9.60
N GLN A 351 33.27 -6.62 -9.72
CA GLN A 351 34.21 -6.15 -10.72
C GLN A 351 35.66 -6.49 -10.30
N PRO A 352 36.53 -6.93 -11.23
CA PRO A 352 37.94 -7.20 -10.91
C PRO A 352 38.63 -5.94 -10.39
N GLY A 353 39.42 -6.05 -9.32
CA GLY A 353 40.30 -4.98 -8.86
C GLY A 353 39.92 -4.24 -7.58
N ARG A 354 38.90 -4.66 -6.82
CA ARG A 354 38.65 -4.16 -5.46
C ARG A 354 38.60 -5.29 -4.44
N ARG A 355 39.60 -5.28 -3.53
CA ARG A 355 39.45 -5.92 -2.21
C ARG A 355 38.39 -5.13 -1.44
N SER A 356 37.44 -5.80 -0.80
CA SER A 356 36.52 -5.18 0.14
C SER A 356 37.28 -4.37 1.19
N PRO A 357 36.77 -3.22 1.63
CA PRO A 357 37.32 -2.50 2.75
C PRO A 357 37.27 -3.31 4.03
#